data_d8795f0764699c760a342d79bbadb5f8
#
_entry.id   d8795f0764699c760a342d79bbadb5f8
#
_cell.length_a   1.000
_cell.length_b   1.000
_cell.length_c   1.000
_cell.angle_alpha   90.00
_cell.angle_beta   90.00
_cell.angle_gamma   90.00
#
_symmetry.space_group_name_H-M   'P 1'
#
loop_
_entity.id
_entity.type
_entity.pdbx_description
1 polymer ?
#
loop_
_entity_poly.entity_id
_entity_poly.type
_entity_poly.pdbx_seq_one_letter_code
_entity_poly.pdbx_strand_id
1 'polypeptide(L)' 'HDTIIGNNVTISPSVFIGGNVKIGDDVLLGSGCIIMQGVSIGPGSVIGMGSVVTKNIVAGNTVLPNMSKVIKINK' A
#
# COMPACT_ATOMS: atom_id res chain seq x y z
N HIS A 1 -11.11 5.74 10.11
CA HIS A 1 -11.50 5.16 11.38
C HIS A 1 -11.92 3.72 11.17
N ASP A 2 -11.96 2.95 12.23
CA ASP A 2 -12.15 1.51 12.19
C ASP A 2 -11.07 0.77 11.40
N THR A 3 -9.90 1.36 11.32
CA THR A 3 -8.75 0.69 10.71
C THR A 3 -8.08 -0.20 11.74
N ILE A 4 -7.77 -1.42 11.34
CA ILE A 4 -7.12 -2.41 12.20
C ILE A 4 -5.73 -2.67 11.67
N ILE A 5 -4.74 -2.49 12.51
CA ILE A 5 -3.34 -2.69 12.15
C ILE A 5 -2.77 -3.79 13.02
N GLY A 6 -2.20 -4.80 12.38
CA GLY A 6 -1.61 -5.94 13.07
C GLY A 6 -0.29 -5.62 13.75
N ASN A 7 0.43 -6.66 14.13
CA ASN A 7 1.69 -6.54 14.85
C ASN A 7 2.86 -6.36 13.87
N ASN A 8 3.88 -5.64 14.30
CA ASN A 8 5.12 -5.43 13.52
C ASN A 8 4.88 -4.81 12.15
N VAL A 9 3.91 -3.92 12.07
CA VAL A 9 3.66 -3.19 10.83
C VAL A 9 4.59 -1.99 10.78
N THR A 10 5.28 -1.83 9.66
CA THR A 10 6.14 -0.67 9.42
C THR A 10 5.39 0.30 8.52
N ILE A 11 5.18 1.50 9.04
CA ILE A 11 4.51 2.56 8.27
C ILE A 11 5.52 3.67 8.04
N SER A 12 5.93 3.82 6.81
CA SER A 12 6.87 4.85 6.40
C SER A 12 6.20 6.23 6.36
N PRO A 13 6.98 7.30 6.22
CA PRO A 13 6.41 8.65 6.19
C PRO A 13 5.43 8.87 5.04
N SER A 14 4.47 9.74 5.26
CA SER A 14 3.52 10.19 4.25
C SER A 14 2.60 9.10 3.71
N VAL A 15 2.37 8.05 4.47
CA VAL A 15 1.42 7.01 4.12
C VAL A 15 0.01 7.49 4.43
N PHE A 16 -0.90 7.32 3.49
CA PHE A 16 -2.32 7.57 3.72
C PHE A 16 -3.07 6.26 3.85
N ILE A 17 -3.83 6.09 4.90
CA ILE A 17 -4.65 4.90 5.12
C ILE A 17 -6.10 5.34 5.24
N GLY A 18 -6.93 4.86 4.32
CA GLY A 18 -8.36 5.14 4.34
C GLY A 18 -9.09 4.44 5.47
N GLY A 19 -10.37 4.72 5.60
CA GLY A 19 -11.20 4.09 6.63
C GLY A 19 -11.46 2.61 6.36
N ASN A 20 -11.72 1.86 7.43
CA ASN A 20 -12.07 0.43 7.36
C ASN A 20 -11.02 -0.42 6.65
N VAL A 21 -9.76 -0.08 6.81
CA VAL A 21 -8.64 -0.84 6.26
C VAL A 21 -8.18 -1.85 7.30
N LYS A 22 -7.82 -3.04 6.84
CA LYS A 22 -7.22 -4.07 7.69
C LYS A 22 -5.83 -4.36 7.17
N ILE A 23 -4.86 -4.24 8.05
CA ILE A 23 -3.46 -4.51 7.71
C ILE A 23 -2.98 -5.66 8.58
N GLY A 24 -2.55 -6.74 7.92
CA GLY A 24 -2.07 -7.93 8.61
C GLY A 24 -0.73 -7.69 9.28
N ASP A 25 -0.25 -8.72 9.99
CA ASP A 25 1.04 -8.65 10.68
C ASP A 25 2.20 -8.56 9.70
N ASP A 26 3.27 -7.93 10.12
CA ASP A 26 4.54 -7.89 9.39
C ASP A 26 4.42 -7.27 8.01
N VAL A 27 3.50 -6.33 7.85
CA VAL A 27 3.34 -5.59 6.60
C VAL A 27 4.25 -4.37 6.62
N LEU A 28 4.84 -4.08 5.45
CA LEU A 28 5.63 -2.86 5.28
C LEU A 28 4.90 -1.94 4.31
N LEU A 29 4.61 -0.72 4.76
CA LEU A 29 3.99 0.31 3.93
C LEU A 29 5.04 1.34 3.55
N GLY A 30 5.41 1.36 2.29
CA GLY A 30 6.42 2.28 1.78
C GLY A 30 5.97 3.72 1.77
N SER A 31 6.93 4.63 1.76
CA SER A 31 6.66 6.07 1.84
C SER A 31 5.70 6.54 0.77
N GLY A 32 4.75 7.35 1.17
CA GLY A 32 3.79 7.96 0.25
C GLY A 32 2.79 7.01 -0.35
N CYS A 33 2.74 5.75 0.08
CA CYS A 33 1.72 4.86 -0.45
C CYS A 33 0.34 5.27 0.06
N ILE A 34 -0.66 4.91 -0.71
CA ILE A 34 -2.06 5.25 -0.41
C ILE A 34 -2.85 3.95 -0.36
N ILE A 35 -3.47 3.68 0.79
CA ILE A 35 -4.32 2.52 0.95
C ILE A 35 -5.77 3.01 0.95
N MET A 36 -6.50 2.60 -0.06
CA MET A 36 -7.86 3.09 -0.22
C MET A 36 -8.79 2.46 0.80
N GLN A 37 -9.89 3.14 1.04
CA GLN A 37 -10.93 2.71 1.98
C GLN A 37 -11.36 1.28 1.73
N GLY A 38 -11.50 0.50 2.79
CA GLY A 38 -12.06 -0.84 2.74
C GLY A 38 -11.08 -1.94 2.31
N VAL A 39 -9.83 -1.59 2.03
CA VAL A 39 -8.83 -2.56 1.56
C VAL A 39 -8.32 -3.40 2.72
N SER A 40 -8.09 -4.69 2.46
CA SER A 40 -7.42 -5.59 3.39
C SER A 40 -6.07 -5.99 2.80
N ILE A 41 -5.02 -5.86 3.61
CA ILE A 41 -3.67 -6.25 3.20
C ILE A 41 -3.26 -7.45 4.03
N GLY A 42 -2.98 -8.56 3.35
CA GLY A 42 -2.60 -9.82 3.99
C GLY A 42 -1.23 -9.71 4.67
N PRO A 43 -1.01 -10.54 5.70
CA PRO A 43 0.24 -10.49 6.46
C PRO A 43 1.47 -10.74 5.59
N GLY A 44 2.57 -10.15 5.97
CA GLY A 44 3.85 -10.30 5.28
C GLY A 44 3.95 -9.59 3.95
N SER A 45 2.95 -8.80 3.57
CA SER A 45 2.98 -8.06 2.31
C SER A 45 3.85 -6.82 2.40
N VAL A 46 4.38 -6.43 1.25
CA VAL A 46 5.18 -5.21 1.12
C VAL A 46 4.50 -4.30 0.11
N ILE A 47 4.18 -3.09 0.53
CA ILE A 47 3.60 -2.09 -0.35
C ILE A 47 4.69 -1.11 -0.70
N GLY A 48 5.09 -1.10 -1.97
CA GLY A 48 6.17 -0.24 -2.43
C GLY A 48 5.83 1.24 -2.31
N MET A 49 6.88 2.05 -2.18
CA MET A 49 6.71 3.50 -2.02
C MET A 49 5.92 4.07 -3.21
N GLY A 50 5.00 4.98 -2.91
CA GLY A 50 4.20 5.65 -3.93
C GLY A 50 3.08 4.81 -4.54
N SER A 51 2.90 3.57 -4.09
CA SER A 51 1.83 2.72 -4.63
C SER A 51 0.46 3.20 -4.19
N VAL A 52 -0.52 3.02 -5.06
CA VAL A 52 -1.92 3.25 -4.71
C VAL A 52 -2.62 1.90 -4.70
N VAL A 53 -3.06 1.47 -3.52
CA VAL A 53 -3.67 0.15 -3.34
C VAL A 53 -5.18 0.30 -3.31
N THR A 54 -5.84 -0.25 -4.33
CA THR A 54 -7.28 -0.16 -4.49
C THR A 54 -8.00 -1.50 -4.35
N LYS A 55 -7.25 -2.57 -4.20
CA LYS A 55 -7.79 -3.93 -4.06
C LYS A 55 -7.15 -4.62 -2.88
N ASN A 56 -7.80 -5.65 -2.39
CA ASN A 56 -7.24 -6.48 -1.34
C ASN A 56 -5.95 -7.15 -1.82
N ILE A 57 -4.99 -7.24 -0.93
CA ILE A 57 -3.68 -7.83 -1.22
C ILE A 57 -3.57 -9.15 -0.47
N VAL A 58 -3.28 -10.22 -1.21
CA VAL A 58 -3.08 -11.56 -0.65
C VAL A 58 -1.76 -11.57 0.15
N ALA A 59 -1.74 -12.36 1.22
CA ALA A 59 -0.59 -12.47 2.10
C ALA A 59 0.70 -12.72 1.33
N GLY A 60 1.78 -12.09 1.76
CA GLY A 60 3.11 -12.31 1.22
C GLY A 60 3.39 -11.68 -0.14
N ASN A 61 2.48 -10.86 -0.65
CA ASN A 61 2.68 -10.22 -1.94
C ASN A 61 3.41 -8.89 -1.81
N THR A 62 4.13 -8.54 -2.87
CA THR A 62 4.77 -7.25 -2.99
C THR A 62 4.05 -6.44 -4.05
N VAL A 63 3.61 -5.25 -3.67
CA VAL A 63 2.97 -4.32 -4.59
C VAL A 63 3.99 -3.27 -5.00
N LEU A 64 4.13 -3.07 -6.30
CA LEU A 64 5.03 -2.07 -6.85
C LEU A 64 4.22 -0.92 -7.40
N PRO A 65 4.74 0.30 -7.33
CA PRO A 65 4.03 1.44 -7.92
C PRO A 65 4.05 1.34 -9.43
N ASN A 66 3.00 1.89 -10.06
CA ASN A 66 3.02 2.03 -11.50
C ASN A 66 4.03 3.09 -11.88
N MET A 67 4.96 2.71 -12.74
CA MET A 67 5.93 3.66 -13.25
C MET A 67 5.29 4.48 -14.35
N SER A 68 5.47 5.77 -14.27
CA SER A 68 5.02 6.65 -15.33
C SER A 68 5.88 6.43 -16.58
N LYS A 69 5.24 6.37 -17.72
CA LYS A 69 5.95 6.32 -18.99
C LYS A 69 6.18 7.71 -19.49
N VAL A 70 7.40 7.97 -19.93
CA VAL A 70 7.69 9.21 -20.62
C VAL A 70 7.47 8.97 -22.11
N ILE A 71 6.53 9.73 -22.65
CA ILE A 71 6.24 9.65 -24.09
C ILE A 71 6.94 10.81 -24.75
N LYS A 72 7.89 10.49 -25.63
CA LYS A 72 8.55 11.49 -26.43
C LYS A 72 7.64 11.90 -27.57
N ILE A 73 7.42 13.17 -27.67
CA ILE A 73 6.66 13.74 -28.78
C ILE A 73 7.66 14.37 -29.72
N ASN A 74 7.78 13.81 -30.90
CA ASN A 74 8.65 14.36 -31.93
C ASN A 74 7.90 15.42 -32.70
N LYS A 75 8.56 16.52 -32.87
CA LYS A 75 7.96 17.65 -33.56
C LYS A 75 8.63 17.90 -34.88
#